data_9f493f18bf4ef1a2d21ff8e284a1ff56
#
_entry.id   9f493f18bf4ef1a2d21ff8e284a1ff56
#
_cell.length_a   1.000
_cell.length_b   1.000
_cell.length_c   1.000
_cell.angle_alpha   90.00
_cell.angle_beta   90.00
_cell.angle_gamma   90.00
#
_symmetry.space_group_name_H-M   'P 1'
#
loop_
_entity.id
_entity.type
_entity.pdbx_description
1 polymer ?
#
loop_
_entity_poly.entity_id
_entity_poly.type
_entity_poly.pdbx_seq_one_letter_code
_entity_poly.pdbx_strand_id
1 'polypeptide(L)'
;MKHVALRKSSVSLAIALALCMVLGIARADEYADVGALLRQGKPDEALAKADAYIAGKPRDPQMRFMRGVILSEQGRGADATVAFTQLTQDFPELPEPYNNLAALYAAQGQFDKARAALETAIKLKPDYATAFENLGDVYGRLAAQSYGRAQQLDAGSKSLPPKLTLVRQLFATAQTGVAAAPPIAPPPRRTVGKNSK
;
A
#
# COMPACT_ATOMS: atom_id res chain seq x y z
N MET A 1 -5.42 55.71 -25.11
CA MET A 1 -6.30 54.57 -24.71
C MET A 1 -5.69 53.19 -24.80
N LYS A 2 -4.37 52.99 -25.09
CA LYS A 2 -3.76 51.64 -25.23
C LYS A 2 -3.15 51.06 -23.93
N HIS A 3 -2.95 51.88 -22.88
CA HIS A 3 -2.29 51.42 -21.64
C HIS A 3 -3.24 50.79 -20.58
N VAL A 4 -4.54 50.90 -20.71
CA VAL A 4 -5.50 50.36 -19.75
C VAL A 4 -5.80 48.88 -19.99
N ALA A 5 -5.69 48.42 -21.23
CA ALA A 5 -5.92 47.00 -21.59
C ALA A 5 -4.80 46.07 -21.12
N LEU A 6 -3.54 46.54 -21.11
CA LEU A 6 -2.38 45.73 -20.69
C LEU A 6 -2.34 45.46 -19.19
N ARG A 7 -2.84 46.40 -18.36
CA ARG A 7 -2.89 46.26 -16.91
C ARG A 7 -3.94 45.25 -16.44
N LYS A 8 -5.07 45.13 -17.14
CA LYS A 8 -6.12 44.15 -16.80
C LYS A 8 -5.70 42.72 -17.07
N SER A 9 -4.93 42.51 -18.13
CA SER A 9 -4.42 41.15 -18.50
C SER A 9 -3.39 40.63 -17.50
N SER A 10 -2.48 41.48 -17.02
CA SER A 10 -1.45 41.08 -16.04
C SER A 10 -2.03 40.77 -14.64
N VAL A 11 -3.05 41.53 -14.22
CA VAL A 11 -3.73 41.24 -12.94
C VAL A 11 -4.53 39.94 -12.99
N SER A 12 -5.20 39.66 -14.11
CA SER A 12 -5.94 38.39 -14.28
C SER A 12 -5.01 37.18 -14.30
N LEU A 13 -3.83 37.30 -14.92
CA LEU A 13 -2.82 36.23 -14.96
C LEU A 13 -2.22 36.00 -13.56
N ALA A 14 -1.95 37.06 -12.80
CA ALA A 14 -1.43 36.96 -11.42
C ALA A 14 -2.44 36.31 -10.47
N ILE A 15 -3.74 36.63 -10.59
CA ILE A 15 -4.81 36.01 -9.81
C ILE A 15 -4.96 34.53 -10.16
N ALA A 16 -4.87 34.15 -11.43
CA ALA A 16 -4.93 32.75 -11.85
C ALA A 16 -3.73 31.94 -11.34
N LEU A 17 -2.51 32.52 -11.34
CA LEU A 17 -1.32 31.88 -10.79
C LEU A 17 -1.40 31.73 -9.26
N ALA A 18 -1.88 32.73 -8.56
CA ALA A 18 -2.08 32.69 -7.11
C ALA A 18 -3.13 31.63 -6.71
N LEU A 19 -4.22 31.52 -7.46
CA LEU A 19 -5.27 30.52 -7.23
C LEU A 19 -4.75 29.09 -7.45
N CYS A 20 -3.90 28.86 -8.45
CA CYS A 20 -3.26 27.58 -8.69
C CYS A 20 -2.28 27.17 -7.56
N MET A 21 -1.56 28.14 -6.97
CA MET A 21 -0.66 27.86 -5.83
C MET A 21 -1.45 27.51 -4.57
N VAL A 22 -2.54 28.19 -4.28
CA VAL A 22 -3.39 27.92 -3.09
C VAL A 22 -4.03 26.52 -3.19
N LEU A 23 -4.50 26.12 -4.37
CA LEU A 23 -5.08 24.80 -4.59
C LEU A 23 -4.05 23.67 -4.47
N GLY A 24 -2.77 23.93 -4.76
CA GLY A 24 -1.68 22.96 -4.61
C GLY A 24 -1.28 22.71 -3.15
N ILE A 25 -1.31 23.76 -2.32
CA ILE A 25 -0.97 23.67 -0.89
C ILE A 25 -2.09 22.95 -0.11
N ALA A 26 -3.36 23.23 -0.40
CA ALA A 26 -4.49 22.57 0.24
C ALA A 26 -4.51 21.05 0.03
N ARG A 27 -4.03 20.56 -1.13
CA ARG A 27 -3.94 19.10 -1.39
C ARG A 27 -2.88 18.38 -0.58
N ALA A 28 -1.74 19.03 -0.34
CA ALA A 28 -0.65 18.45 0.46
C ALA A 28 -1.06 18.33 1.94
N ASP A 29 -1.95 19.18 2.39
CA ASP A 29 -2.42 19.26 3.77
C ASP A 29 -3.36 18.09 4.14
N GLU A 30 -4.30 17.74 3.27
CA GLU A 30 -5.28 16.68 3.55
C GLU A 30 -4.66 15.28 3.69
N TYR A 31 -3.65 14.93 2.88
CA TYR A 31 -2.89 13.69 3.05
C TYR A 31 -2.04 13.72 4.32
N ALA A 32 -1.41 14.86 4.60
CA ALA A 32 -0.62 15.06 5.81
C ALA A 32 -1.49 14.94 7.07
N ASP A 33 -2.69 15.49 7.04
CA ASP A 33 -3.65 15.40 8.14
C ASP A 33 -4.08 13.98 8.44
N VAL A 34 -4.48 13.21 7.39
CA VAL A 34 -4.84 11.79 7.54
C VAL A 34 -3.65 11.01 8.11
N GLY A 35 -2.44 11.23 7.58
CA GLY A 35 -1.24 10.61 8.10
C GLY A 35 -0.89 11.05 9.53
N ALA A 36 -1.18 12.28 9.92
CA ALA A 36 -0.97 12.75 11.29
C ALA A 36 -1.95 12.07 12.28
N LEU A 37 -3.21 11.89 11.89
CA LEU A 37 -4.19 11.18 12.69
C LEU A 37 -3.79 9.72 12.93
N LEU A 38 -3.27 9.04 11.90
CA LEU A 38 -2.73 7.68 12.06
C LEU A 38 -1.57 7.64 13.04
N ARG A 39 -0.59 8.54 12.92
CA ARG A 39 0.54 8.61 13.86
C ARG A 39 0.12 8.93 15.30
N GLN A 40 -1.03 9.59 15.49
CA GLN A 40 -1.63 9.87 16.80
C GLN A 40 -2.45 8.68 17.35
N GLY A 41 -2.53 7.56 16.63
CA GLY A 41 -3.36 6.41 17.03
C GLY A 41 -4.87 6.67 16.94
N LYS A 42 -5.30 7.54 16.00
CA LYS A 42 -6.69 7.94 15.79
C LYS A 42 -7.21 7.42 14.43
N PRO A 43 -7.25 6.10 14.21
CA PRO A 43 -7.61 5.53 12.91
C PRO A 43 -9.05 5.82 12.50
N ASP A 44 -10.00 5.97 13.44
CA ASP A 44 -11.39 6.28 13.12
C ASP A 44 -11.55 7.70 12.56
N GLU A 45 -10.86 8.68 13.17
CA GLU A 45 -10.85 10.05 12.66
C GLU A 45 -10.14 10.13 11.28
N ALA A 46 -9.05 9.37 11.11
CA ALA A 46 -8.33 9.26 9.84
C ALA A 46 -9.22 8.69 8.73
N LEU A 47 -9.98 7.62 9.04
CA LEU A 47 -10.92 7.00 8.09
C LEU A 47 -12.02 7.97 7.68
N ALA A 48 -12.66 8.63 8.64
CA ALA A 48 -13.72 9.59 8.37
C ALA A 48 -13.22 10.73 7.46
N LYS A 49 -12.00 11.24 7.71
CA LYS A 49 -11.39 12.29 6.89
C LYS A 49 -11.04 11.79 5.48
N ALA A 50 -10.51 10.57 5.36
CA ALA A 50 -10.22 9.95 4.08
C ALA A 50 -11.51 9.70 3.26
N ASP A 51 -12.57 9.21 3.89
CA ASP A 51 -13.87 8.98 3.24
C ASP A 51 -14.50 10.28 2.77
N ALA A 52 -14.47 11.36 3.57
CA ALA A 52 -14.95 12.68 3.18
C ALA A 52 -14.19 13.24 1.96
N TYR A 53 -12.87 13.05 1.92
CA TYR A 53 -12.06 13.43 0.76
C TYR A 53 -12.43 12.64 -0.49
N ILE A 54 -12.55 11.31 -0.36
CA ILE A 54 -12.87 10.40 -1.48
C ILE A 54 -14.25 10.70 -2.03
N ALA A 55 -15.22 11.10 -1.21
CA ALA A 55 -16.56 11.51 -1.67
C ALA A 55 -16.50 12.67 -2.68
N GLY A 56 -15.58 13.62 -2.49
CA GLY A 56 -15.36 14.72 -3.44
C GLY A 56 -14.41 14.37 -4.59
N LYS A 57 -13.55 13.36 -4.42
CA LYS A 57 -12.49 12.99 -5.37
C LYS A 57 -12.36 11.46 -5.47
N PRO A 58 -13.36 10.75 -6.02
CA PRO A 58 -13.47 9.29 -5.95
C PRO A 58 -12.38 8.55 -6.74
N ARG A 59 -11.69 9.22 -7.66
CA ARG A 59 -10.63 8.64 -8.48
C ARG A 59 -9.22 8.99 -8.00
N ASP A 60 -9.07 9.51 -6.78
CA ASP A 60 -7.75 9.78 -6.22
C ASP A 60 -7.12 8.48 -5.68
N PRO A 61 -6.08 7.92 -6.32
CA PRO A 61 -5.53 6.64 -5.93
C PRO A 61 -4.78 6.71 -4.60
N GLN A 62 -4.17 7.85 -4.28
CA GLN A 62 -3.37 8.01 -3.06
C GLN A 62 -4.26 7.99 -1.81
N MET A 63 -5.37 8.73 -1.80
CA MET A 63 -6.27 8.72 -0.65
C MET A 63 -7.01 7.38 -0.52
N ARG A 64 -7.39 6.76 -1.64
CA ARG A 64 -7.97 5.39 -1.65
C ARG A 64 -6.99 4.36 -1.10
N PHE A 65 -5.71 4.50 -1.41
CA PHE A 65 -4.67 3.66 -0.83
C PHE A 65 -4.56 3.88 0.68
N MET A 66 -4.50 5.13 1.14
CA MET A 66 -4.47 5.47 2.57
C MET A 66 -5.68 4.89 3.31
N ARG A 67 -6.88 4.95 2.71
CA ARG A 67 -8.08 4.32 3.26
C ARG A 67 -7.91 2.81 3.46
N GLY A 68 -7.35 2.11 2.47
CA GLY A 68 -7.04 0.67 2.59
C GLY A 68 -6.07 0.37 3.74
N VAL A 69 -5.05 1.20 3.90
CA VAL A 69 -4.08 1.14 5.02
C VAL A 69 -4.80 1.29 6.36
N ILE A 70 -5.61 2.33 6.51
CA ILE A 70 -6.36 2.61 7.74
C ILE A 70 -7.24 1.42 8.12
N LEU A 71 -7.97 0.86 7.15
CA LEU A 71 -8.81 -0.33 7.37
C LEU A 71 -7.99 -1.54 7.83
N SER A 72 -6.80 -1.72 7.26
CA SER A 72 -5.89 -2.79 7.67
C SER A 72 -5.40 -2.59 9.12
N GLU A 73 -5.01 -1.37 9.49
CA GLU A 73 -4.59 -1.02 10.87
C GLU A 73 -5.70 -1.17 11.90
N GLN A 74 -6.96 -0.96 11.51
CA GLN A 74 -8.14 -1.22 12.33
C GLN A 74 -8.47 -2.72 12.47
N GLY A 75 -7.70 -3.63 11.86
CA GLY A 75 -8.00 -5.06 11.83
C GLY A 75 -9.18 -5.44 10.91
N ARG A 76 -9.67 -4.49 10.11
CA ARG A 76 -10.76 -4.69 9.13
C ARG A 76 -10.23 -5.27 7.83
N GLY A 77 -9.55 -6.42 7.92
CA GLY A 77 -8.84 -7.04 6.81
C GLY A 77 -9.72 -7.36 5.60
N ALA A 78 -10.99 -7.71 5.80
CA ALA A 78 -11.94 -7.94 4.70
C ALA A 78 -12.20 -6.65 3.90
N ASP A 79 -12.48 -5.53 4.60
CA ASP A 79 -12.72 -4.24 3.97
C ASP A 79 -11.46 -3.70 3.27
N ALA A 80 -10.29 -3.87 3.90
CA ALA A 80 -9.01 -3.51 3.30
C ALA A 80 -8.74 -4.31 2.02
N THR A 81 -9.05 -5.62 2.01
CA THR A 81 -8.92 -6.47 0.81
C THR A 81 -9.81 -5.96 -0.32
N VAL A 82 -11.05 -5.58 -0.04
CA VAL A 82 -11.95 -4.99 -1.03
C VAL A 82 -11.37 -3.67 -1.56
N ALA A 83 -10.92 -2.78 -0.67
CA ALA A 83 -10.37 -1.49 -1.05
C ALA A 83 -9.14 -1.61 -1.96
N PHE A 84 -8.18 -2.47 -1.61
CA PHE A 84 -6.98 -2.68 -2.43
C PHE A 84 -7.28 -3.43 -3.73
N THR A 85 -8.25 -4.38 -3.72
CA THR A 85 -8.68 -5.06 -4.96
C THR A 85 -9.28 -4.06 -5.96
N GLN A 86 -10.17 -3.18 -5.51
CA GLN A 86 -10.70 -2.12 -6.37
C GLN A 86 -9.59 -1.19 -6.88
N LEU A 87 -8.61 -0.90 -6.02
CA LEU A 87 -7.50 -0.03 -6.41
C LEU A 87 -6.61 -0.69 -7.48
N THR A 88 -6.36 -2.01 -7.41
CA THR A 88 -5.61 -2.74 -8.44
C THR A 88 -6.37 -2.87 -9.76
N GLN A 89 -7.69 -2.86 -9.73
CA GLN A 89 -8.53 -2.85 -10.94
C GLN A 89 -8.54 -1.49 -11.63
N ASP A 90 -8.65 -0.41 -10.84
CA ASP A 90 -8.72 0.96 -11.36
C ASP A 90 -7.33 1.53 -11.74
N PHE A 91 -6.27 1.04 -11.11
CA PHE A 91 -4.88 1.50 -11.26
C PHE A 91 -3.92 0.31 -11.25
N PRO A 92 -3.96 -0.54 -12.29
CA PRO A 92 -3.19 -1.78 -12.34
C PRO A 92 -1.67 -1.57 -12.38
N GLU A 93 -1.22 -0.35 -12.66
CA GLU A 93 0.19 0.03 -12.67
C GLU A 93 0.80 0.34 -11.29
N LEU A 94 0.01 0.40 -10.23
CA LEU A 94 0.51 0.71 -8.88
C LEU A 94 0.97 -0.57 -8.16
N PRO A 95 2.25 -0.70 -7.78
CA PRO A 95 2.76 -1.89 -7.11
C PRO A 95 2.34 -2.01 -5.64
N GLU A 96 2.15 -0.88 -4.93
CA GLU A 96 1.90 -0.86 -3.49
C GLU A 96 0.58 -1.55 -3.09
N PRO A 97 -0.55 -1.41 -3.82
CA PRO A 97 -1.78 -2.13 -3.51
C PRO A 97 -1.63 -3.66 -3.61
N TYR A 98 -0.83 -4.17 -4.56
CA TYR A 98 -0.56 -5.61 -4.68
C TYR A 98 0.24 -6.13 -3.50
N ASN A 99 1.25 -5.40 -3.05
CA ASN A 99 2.02 -5.76 -1.86
C ASN A 99 1.13 -5.83 -0.60
N ASN A 100 0.19 -4.89 -0.46
CA ASN A 100 -0.74 -4.87 0.67
C ASN A 100 -1.76 -5.99 0.59
N LEU A 101 -2.29 -6.30 -0.59
CA LEU A 101 -3.12 -7.49 -0.81
C LEU A 101 -2.39 -8.77 -0.42
N ALA A 102 -1.11 -8.89 -0.76
CA ALA A 102 -0.32 -10.05 -0.40
C ALA A 102 -0.21 -10.23 1.12
N ALA A 103 0.03 -9.15 1.86
CA ALA A 103 0.07 -9.20 3.33
C ALA A 103 -1.29 -9.66 3.91
N LEU A 104 -2.40 -9.15 3.38
CA LEU A 104 -3.75 -9.56 3.79
C LEU A 104 -4.05 -11.03 3.45
N TYR A 105 -3.64 -11.50 2.27
CA TYR A 105 -3.77 -12.91 1.89
C TYR A 105 -2.90 -13.82 2.75
N ALA A 106 -1.66 -13.42 3.04
CA ALA A 106 -0.76 -14.18 3.91
C ALA A 106 -1.31 -14.31 5.34
N ALA A 107 -1.89 -13.24 5.88
CA ALA A 107 -2.57 -13.25 7.18
C ALA A 107 -3.75 -14.23 7.23
N GLN A 108 -4.40 -14.49 6.09
CA GLN A 108 -5.49 -15.45 5.93
C GLN A 108 -5.00 -16.87 5.58
N GLY A 109 -3.69 -17.12 5.52
CA GLY A 109 -3.10 -18.39 5.10
C GLY A 109 -3.22 -18.68 3.59
N GLN A 110 -3.64 -17.71 2.79
CA GLN A 110 -3.82 -17.83 1.33
C GLN A 110 -2.49 -17.54 0.61
N PHE A 111 -1.45 -18.34 0.91
CA PHE A 111 -0.08 -18.07 0.49
C PHE A 111 0.12 -18.05 -1.03
N ASP A 112 -0.62 -18.85 -1.81
CA ASP A 112 -0.54 -18.81 -3.27
C ASP A 112 -1.06 -17.48 -3.85
N LYS A 113 -2.12 -16.92 -3.29
CA LYS A 113 -2.60 -15.59 -3.68
C LYS A 113 -1.63 -14.49 -3.26
N ALA A 114 -1.04 -14.61 -2.06
CA ALA A 114 -0.03 -13.68 -1.59
C ALA A 114 1.18 -13.66 -2.53
N ARG A 115 1.68 -14.86 -2.92
CA ARG A 115 2.78 -14.99 -3.88
C ARG A 115 2.46 -14.30 -5.20
N ALA A 116 1.31 -14.61 -5.83
CA ALA A 116 0.92 -14.05 -7.11
C ALA A 116 0.81 -12.50 -7.07
N ALA A 117 0.30 -11.95 -5.98
CA ALA A 117 0.22 -10.51 -5.78
C ALA A 117 1.62 -9.88 -5.65
N LEU A 118 2.54 -10.50 -4.90
CA LEU A 118 3.93 -10.01 -4.75
C LEU A 118 4.72 -10.10 -6.06
N GLU A 119 4.57 -11.18 -6.83
CA GLU A 119 5.18 -11.30 -8.15
C GLU A 119 4.71 -10.18 -9.09
N THR A 120 3.43 -9.79 -8.99
CA THR A 120 2.90 -8.64 -9.73
C THR A 120 3.53 -7.33 -9.25
N ALA A 121 3.59 -7.10 -7.93
CA ALA A 121 4.22 -5.90 -7.37
C ALA A 121 5.68 -5.74 -7.80
N ILE A 122 6.46 -6.84 -7.78
CA ILE A 122 7.87 -6.89 -8.19
C ILE A 122 8.01 -6.65 -9.70
N LYS A 123 7.11 -7.21 -10.52
CA LYS A 123 7.11 -6.97 -11.97
C LYS A 123 6.86 -5.49 -12.30
N LEU A 124 5.98 -4.82 -11.55
CA LEU A 124 5.69 -3.39 -11.72
C LEU A 124 6.82 -2.50 -11.18
N LYS A 125 7.49 -2.93 -10.11
CA LYS A 125 8.57 -2.20 -9.46
C LYS A 125 9.70 -3.17 -9.07
N PRO A 126 10.68 -3.40 -9.96
CA PRO A 126 11.76 -4.38 -9.75
C PRO A 126 12.72 -4.06 -8.61
N ASP A 127 12.72 -2.85 -8.08
CA ASP A 127 13.51 -2.41 -6.92
C ASP A 127 12.70 -2.37 -5.60
N TYR A 128 11.53 -3.02 -5.56
CA TYR A 128 10.65 -2.99 -4.40
C TYR A 128 11.12 -3.97 -3.31
N ALA A 129 12.10 -3.56 -2.52
CA ALA A 129 12.72 -4.38 -1.48
C ALA A 129 11.70 -5.03 -0.53
N THR A 130 10.70 -4.27 -0.05
CA THR A 130 9.65 -4.80 0.84
C THR A 130 8.84 -5.93 0.19
N ALA A 131 8.56 -5.85 -1.12
CA ALA A 131 7.84 -6.91 -1.82
C ALA A 131 8.70 -8.18 -1.95
N PHE A 132 10.01 -8.05 -2.13
CA PHE A 132 10.93 -9.19 -2.12
C PHE A 132 11.03 -9.84 -0.73
N GLU A 133 11.10 -9.04 0.33
CA GLU A 133 11.10 -9.53 1.71
C GLU A 133 9.81 -10.32 2.01
N ASN A 134 8.66 -9.73 1.73
CA ASN A 134 7.36 -10.39 1.90
C ASN A 134 7.25 -11.67 1.04
N LEU A 135 7.81 -11.69 -0.16
CA LEU A 135 7.83 -12.88 -1.02
C LEU A 135 8.70 -13.99 -0.40
N GLY A 136 9.84 -13.64 0.19
CA GLY A 136 10.68 -14.57 0.95
C GLY A 136 9.91 -15.22 2.09
N ASP A 137 9.16 -14.42 2.86
CA ASP A 137 8.31 -14.90 3.95
C ASP A 137 7.20 -15.84 3.44
N VAL A 138 6.55 -15.50 2.34
CA VAL A 138 5.52 -16.34 1.72
C VAL A 138 6.12 -17.67 1.26
N TYR A 139 7.30 -17.67 0.64
CA TYR A 139 7.99 -18.93 0.27
C TYR A 139 8.34 -19.78 1.48
N GLY A 140 8.78 -19.19 2.57
CA GLY A 140 9.01 -19.88 3.83
C GLY A 140 7.74 -20.56 4.35
N ARG A 141 6.60 -19.89 4.31
CA ARG A 141 5.29 -20.46 4.70
C ARG A 141 4.86 -21.60 3.78
N LEU A 142 5.02 -21.46 2.47
CA LEU A 142 4.73 -22.49 1.47
C LEU A 142 5.66 -23.71 1.65
N ALA A 143 6.94 -23.49 1.96
CA ALA A 143 7.88 -24.58 2.28
C ALA A 143 7.46 -25.32 3.53
N ALA A 144 7.08 -24.62 4.60
CA ALA A 144 6.58 -25.24 5.84
C ALA A 144 5.33 -26.09 5.58
N GLN A 145 4.41 -25.58 4.77
CA GLN A 145 3.19 -26.30 4.39
C GLN A 145 3.52 -27.57 3.57
N SER A 146 4.42 -27.45 2.59
CA SER A 146 4.82 -28.56 1.74
C SER A 146 5.56 -29.65 2.53
N TYR A 147 6.52 -29.28 3.40
CA TYR A 147 7.22 -30.25 4.26
C TYR A 147 6.26 -30.88 5.27
N GLY A 148 5.31 -30.14 5.82
CA GLY A 148 4.27 -30.68 6.69
C GLY A 148 3.42 -31.73 5.98
N ARG A 149 3.03 -31.46 4.74
CA ARG A 149 2.29 -32.44 3.92
C ARG A 149 3.12 -33.68 3.60
N ALA A 150 4.37 -33.49 3.23
CA ALA A 150 5.29 -34.60 2.97
C ALA A 150 5.47 -35.50 4.22
N GLN A 151 5.59 -34.90 5.42
CA GLN A 151 5.70 -35.66 6.67
C GLN A 151 4.43 -36.47 6.99
N GLN A 152 3.25 -35.96 6.63
CA GLN A 152 1.99 -36.72 6.78
C GLN A 152 1.94 -37.94 5.85
N LEU A 153 2.56 -37.84 4.66
CA LEU A 153 2.58 -38.92 3.65
C LEU A 153 3.68 -39.96 3.93
N ASP A 154 4.81 -39.49 4.50
CA ASP A 154 5.94 -40.33 4.89
C ASP A 154 6.40 -39.94 6.30
N ALA A 155 5.74 -40.53 7.30
CA ALA A 155 6.05 -40.30 8.71
C ALA A 155 7.42 -40.88 9.12
N GLY A 156 7.97 -41.81 8.32
CA GLY A 156 9.28 -42.45 8.55
C GLY A 156 10.48 -41.63 8.04
N SER A 157 10.23 -40.56 7.29
CA SER A 157 11.28 -39.74 6.72
C SER A 157 12.13 -39.05 7.77
N LYS A 158 13.43 -39.37 7.82
CA LYS A 158 14.40 -38.74 8.74
C LYS A 158 14.86 -37.35 8.24
N SER A 159 14.64 -37.03 6.97
CA SER A 159 15.11 -35.79 6.35
C SER A 159 14.14 -34.61 6.53
N LEU A 160 12.85 -34.86 6.82
CA LEU A 160 11.82 -33.84 6.91
C LEU A 160 11.80 -33.07 8.25
N PRO A 161 11.95 -33.73 9.43
CA PRO A 161 11.87 -33.00 10.70
C PRO A 161 12.90 -31.88 10.84
N PRO A 162 14.18 -32.02 10.47
CA PRO A 162 15.13 -30.91 10.55
C PRO A 162 14.76 -29.74 9.60
N LYS A 163 14.26 -30.04 8.39
CA LYS A 163 13.79 -28.99 7.44
C LYS A 163 12.60 -28.22 7.99
N LEU A 164 11.62 -28.92 8.55
CA LEU A 164 10.45 -28.30 9.19
C LEU A 164 10.87 -27.41 10.36
N THR A 165 11.79 -27.88 11.21
CA THR A 165 12.31 -27.11 12.33
C THR A 165 12.97 -25.83 11.83
N LEU A 166 13.85 -25.92 10.83
CA LEU A 166 14.56 -24.77 10.27
C LEU A 166 13.61 -23.72 9.70
N VAL A 167 12.62 -24.14 8.89
CA VAL A 167 11.65 -23.21 8.30
C VAL A 167 10.76 -22.57 9.36
N ARG A 168 10.36 -23.31 10.41
CA ARG A 168 9.57 -22.75 11.52
C ARG A 168 10.37 -21.75 12.34
N GLN A 169 11.67 -21.93 12.49
CA GLN A 169 12.54 -20.99 13.20
C GLN A 169 12.60 -19.62 12.51
N LEU A 170 12.45 -19.52 11.17
CA LEU A 170 12.40 -18.25 10.47
C LEU A 170 11.28 -17.33 10.99
N PHE A 171 10.20 -17.91 11.52
CA PHE A 171 9.03 -17.15 11.98
C PHE A 171 8.86 -17.16 13.51
N ALA A 172 9.67 -17.91 14.24
CA ALA A 172 9.58 -18.00 15.71
C ALA A 172 9.95 -16.68 16.38
N THR A 173 10.92 -15.96 15.85
CA THR A 173 11.38 -14.65 16.36
C THR A 173 10.41 -13.51 16.04
N ALA A 174 9.62 -13.63 14.97
CA ALA A 174 8.62 -12.64 14.60
C ALA A 174 7.39 -12.64 15.54
N GLN A 175 7.17 -13.74 16.27
CA GLN A 175 6.03 -13.84 17.23
C GLN A 175 6.35 -13.25 18.61
N THR A 176 7.62 -13.03 18.95
CA THR A 176 8.04 -12.41 20.22
C THR A 176 8.13 -10.89 20.15
N GLY A 177 8.19 -10.34 18.95
CA GLY A 177 8.00 -8.93 18.70
C GLY A 177 6.78 -8.77 17.82
N VAL A 178 5.71 -8.18 18.34
CA VAL A 178 4.63 -7.66 17.50
C VAL A 178 5.25 -6.51 16.69
N ALA A 179 6.04 -6.86 15.70
CA ALA A 179 6.36 -5.94 14.64
C ALA A 179 5.06 -5.75 13.88
N ALA A 180 4.38 -4.64 14.18
CA ALA A 180 3.40 -4.09 13.25
C ALA A 180 3.99 -4.21 11.84
N ALA A 181 3.17 -4.64 10.88
CA ALA A 181 3.57 -4.64 9.48
C ALA A 181 4.31 -3.32 9.20
N PRO A 182 5.47 -3.36 8.52
CA PRO A 182 6.25 -2.15 8.30
C PRO A 182 5.34 -1.05 7.77
N PRO A 183 5.51 0.20 8.23
CA PRO A 183 4.61 1.28 7.87
C PRO A 183 4.49 1.32 6.37
N ILE A 184 3.27 1.16 5.90
CA ILE A 184 2.91 1.07 4.49
C ILE A 184 3.29 2.40 3.87
N ALA A 185 4.38 2.44 3.11
CA ALA A 185 4.84 3.64 2.44
C ALA A 185 3.74 4.14 1.49
N PRO A 186 3.35 5.41 1.57
CA PRO A 186 2.39 5.96 0.62
C PRO A 186 2.96 5.86 -0.80
N PRO A 187 2.10 5.65 -1.82
CA PRO A 187 2.56 5.59 -3.20
C PRO A 187 3.31 6.88 -3.57
N PRO A 188 4.41 6.80 -4.35
CA PRO A 188 5.18 7.95 -4.74
C PRO A 188 4.30 8.95 -5.52
N ARG A 189 4.49 10.24 -5.23
CA ARG A 189 3.80 11.32 -5.97
C ARG A 189 4.13 11.17 -7.45
N ARG A 190 3.09 11.04 -8.27
CA ARG A 190 3.25 11.07 -9.74
C ARG A 190 3.84 12.44 -10.13
N THR A 191 5.13 12.49 -10.41
CA THR A 191 5.73 13.65 -11.08
C THR A 191 5.18 13.64 -12.50
N VAL A 192 4.30 14.59 -12.80
CA VAL A 192 3.89 14.86 -14.19
C VAL A 192 5.16 15.28 -14.91
N GLY A 193 5.71 14.39 -15.73
CA GLY A 193 6.87 14.66 -16.54
C GLY A 193 6.57 15.87 -17.42
N LYS A 194 7.37 16.94 -17.26
CA LYS A 194 7.43 18.01 -18.23
C LYS A 194 7.99 17.40 -19.53
N ASN A 195 7.10 17.10 -20.47
CA ASN A 195 7.53 16.93 -21.85
C ASN A 195 8.07 18.28 -22.32
N SER A 196 9.39 18.41 -22.32
CA SER A 196 10.11 19.43 -23.08
C SER A 196 10.12 19.01 -24.55
N LYS A 197 9.42 19.75 -25.39
CA LYS A 197 9.77 19.95 -26.77
C LYS A 197 10.25 21.37 -26.94
#